data_9e0485a932fd801aa2f21b13c1c22b7a
#
_entry.id   9e0485a932fd801aa2f21b13c1c22b7a
#
_cell.length_a   1.000
_cell.length_b   1.000
_cell.length_c   1.000
_cell.angle_alpha   90.00
_cell.angle_beta   90.00
_cell.angle_gamma   90.00
#
_symmetry.space_group_name_H-M   'P 1'
#
loop_
_entity.id
_entity.type
_entity.pdbx_description
1 polymer ?
#
loop_
_entity_poly.entity_id
_entity_poly.type
_entity_poly.pdbx_seq_one_letter_code
_entity_poly.pdbx_strand_id
1 'polypeptide(L)'
;MAEYVADTHSLLWYFARPKLLGPGATAAFAQVAAGEASLVVPVVVLAELIFALESKPLSADFDLVLSRLQASPNVAIADWTLARTLDLRVLKAIPEMHDRLIVAEALARGATLITRDQAITASRLVPVVW
;
A
#
# COMPACT_ATOMS: atom_id res chain seq x y z
N MET A 1 2.57 16.77 -7.69
CA MET A 1 3.21 15.89 -6.70
C MET A 1 2.76 14.47 -6.96
N ALA A 2 3.68 13.52 -6.96
CA ALA A 2 3.33 12.11 -7.13
C ALA A 2 2.54 11.59 -5.93
N GLU A 3 1.57 10.73 -6.19
CA GLU A 3 0.82 10.05 -5.15
C GLU A 3 1.00 8.54 -5.31
N TYR A 4 1.32 7.88 -4.20
CA TYR A 4 1.50 6.44 -4.13
C TYR A 4 0.44 5.81 -3.24
N VAL A 5 0.10 4.57 -3.54
CA VAL A 5 -0.66 3.68 -2.64
C VAL A 5 0.26 2.54 -2.26
N ALA A 6 0.36 2.22 -0.97
CA ALA A 6 1.16 1.10 -0.50
C ALA A 6 0.30 -0.14 -0.35
N ASP A 7 0.79 -1.29 -0.84
CA ASP A 7 0.22 -2.59 -0.49
C ASP A 7 0.78 -3.08 0.85
N THR A 8 0.31 -4.23 1.31
CA THR A 8 0.67 -4.74 2.63
C THR A 8 2.15 -5.07 2.75
N HIS A 9 2.71 -5.80 1.77
CA HIS A 9 4.12 -6.21 1.85
C HIS A 9 5.08 -5.04 1.70
N SER A 10 4.78 -4.06 0.85
CA SER A 10 5.63 -2.88 0.71
C SER A 10 5.71 -2.11 2.02
N LEU A 11 4.58 -1.91 2.68
CA LEU A 11 4.53 -1.21 3.96
C LEU A 11 5.22 -2.01 5.06
N LEU A 12 4.96 -3.32 5.12
CA LEU A 12 5.58 -4.21 6.08
C LEU A 12 7.11 -4.18 5.95
N TRP A 13 7.63 -4.33 4.73
CA TRP A 13 9.07 -4.31 4.51
C TRP A 13 9.67 -2.94 4.79
N TYR A 14 8.98 -1.88 4.46
CA TYR A 14 9.48 -0.53 4.78
C TYR A 14 9.77 -0.37 6.28
N PHE A 15 8.88 -0.86 7.14
CA PHE A 15 9.04 -0.74 8.59
C PHE A 15 9.89 -1.85 9.21
N ALA A 16 9.78 -3.08 8.73
CA ALA A 16 10.41 -4.24 9.37
C ALA A 16 11.71 -4.67 8.70
N ARG A 17 11.80 -4.61 7.37
CA ARG A 17 12.94 -5.09 6.58
C ARG A 17 13.13 -4.27 5.30
N PRO A 18 13.60 -3.02 5.39
CA PRO A 18 13.73 -2.16 4.20
C PRO A 18 14.60 -2.74 3.09
N LYS A 19 15.53 -3.63 3.42
CA LYS A 19 16.40 -4.29 2.43
C LYS A 19 15.64 -5.19 1.45
N LEU A 20 14.41 -5.59 1.79
CA LEU A 20 13.58 -6.42 0.91
C LEU A 20 12.81 -5.60 -0.13
N LEU A 21 12.81 -4.27 0.00
CA LEU A 21 12.23 -3.38 -1.01
C LEU A 21 13.11 -3.33 -2.26
N GLY A 22 12.47 -3.33 -3.43
CA GLY A 22 13.15 -3.06 -4.67
C GLY A 22 13.55 -1.58 -4.80
N PRO A 23 14.34 -1.22 -5.82
CA PRO A 23 14.82 0.16 -5.98
C PRO A 23 13.70 1.16 -6.24
N GLY A 24 12.63 0.78 -6.97
CA GLY A 24 11.48 1.65 -7.21
C GLY A 24 10.67 1.91 -5.96
N ALA A 25 10.42 0.89 -5.14
CA ALA A 25 9.73 1.03 -3.86
C ALA A 25 10.55 1.88 -2.89
N THR A 26 11.84 1.62 -2.81
CA THR A 26 12.76 2.40 -1.97
C THR A 26 12.73 3.89 -2.35
N ALA A 27 12.79 4.20 -3.65
CA ALA A 27 12.72 5.57 -4.14
C ALA A 27 11.38 6.23 -3.83
N ALA A 28 10.27 5.50 -3.98
CA ALA A 28 8.94 6.01 -3.69
C ALA A 28 8.79 6.39 -2.21
N PHE A 29 9.17 5.50 -1.31
CA PHE A 29 9.12 5.79 0.13
C PHE A 29 10.06 6.94 0.52
N ALA A 30 11.23 7.03 -0.12
CA ALA A 30 12.15 8.15 0.13
C ALA A 30 11.54 9.49 -0.29
N GLN A 31 10.83 9.55 -1.41
CA GLN A 31 10.12 10.75 -1.85
C GLN A 31 9.03 11.15 -0.85
N VAL A 32 8.29 10.18 -0.32
CA VAL A 32 7.28 10.43 0.72
C VAL A 32 7.94 10.97 1.99
N ALA A 33 9.02 10.35 2.43
CA ALA A 33 9.75 10.80 3.62
C ALA A 33 10.34 12.20 3.47
N ALA A 34 10.72 12.58 2.25
CA ALA A 34 11.23 13.92 1.94
C ALA A 34 10.14 14.97 1.75
N GLY A 35 8.85 14.57 1.77
CA GLY A 35 7.73 15.49 1.52
C GLY A 35 7.55 15.82 0.04
N GLU A 36 8.17 15.08 -0.86
CA GLU A 36 8.11 15.30 -2.30
C GLU A 36 7.00 14.50 -2.99
N ALA A 37 6.37 13.59 -2.27
CA ALA A 37 5.26 12.78 -2.73
C ALA A 37 4.30 12.51 -1.57
N SER A 38 3.08 12.12 -1.89
CA SER A 38 2.10 11.68 -0.89
C SER A 38 1.90 10.17 -0.94
N LEU A 39 1.49 9.61 0.19
CA LEU A 39 1.22 8.18 0.34
C LEU A 39 -0.19 7.98 0.88
N VAL A 40 -0.90 7.04 0.29
CA VAL A 40 -2.19 6.58 0.80
C VAL A 40 -2.04 5.14 1.26
N VAL A 41 -2.50 4.87 2.46
CA VAL A 41 -2.53 3.52 3.05
C VAL A 41 -3.99 3.12 3.19
N PRO A 42 -4.49 2.19 2.35
CA PRO A 42 -5.85 1.69 2.54
C PRO A 42 -5.99 0.99 3.89
N VAL A 43 -7.12 1.16 4.54
CA VAL A 43 -7.35 0.54 5.86
C VAL A 43 -7.26 -0.98 5.83
N VAL A 44 -7.56 -1.61 4.68
CA VAL A 44 -7.40 -3.06 4.51
C VAL A 44 -5.93 -3.49 4.64
N VAL A 45 -5.00 -2.63 4.22
CA VAL A 45 -3.55 -2.87 4.38
C VAL A 45 -3.19 -2.90 5.87
N LEU A 46 -3.75 -2.00 6.66
CA LEU A 46 -3.53 -1.99 8.11
C LEU A 46 -4.09 -3.26 8.77
N ALA A 47 -5.25 -3.72 8.33
CA ALA A 47 -5.83 -4.97 8.82
C ALA A 47 -4.93 -6.16 8.52
N GLU A 48 -4.45 -6.28 7.29
CA GLU A 48 -3.52 -7.34 6.90
C GLU A 48 -2.19 -7.24 7.66
N LEU A 49 -1.71 -6.02 7.91
CA LEU A 49 -0.48 -5.78 8.65
C LEU A 49 -0.59 -6.28 10.10
N ILE A 50 -1.73 -6.06 10.75
CA ILE A 50 -1.99 -6.59 12.08
C ILE A 50 -1.81 -8.12 12.09
N PHE A 51 -2.47 -8.82 11.15
CA PHE A 51 -2.34 -10.27 11.06
C PHE A 51 -0.92 -10.73 10.74
N ALA A 52 -0.23 -10.02 9.83
CA ALA A 52 1.15 -10.36 9.49
C ALA A 52 2.10 -10.23 10.68
N LEU A 53 1.95 -9.18 11.48
CA LEU A 53 2.80 -8.95 12.65
C LEU A 53 2.47 -9.90 13.80
N GLU A 54 1.23 -10.40 13.91
CA GLU A 54 0.86 -11.41 14.89
C GLU A 54 1.43 -12.78 14.55
N SER A 55 1.51 -13.11 13.26
CA SER A 55 1.90 -14.45 12.80
C SER A 55 3.39 -14.65 12.55
N LYS A 56 4.17 -13.56 12.51
CA LYS A 56 5.60 -13.60 12.19
C LYS A 56 6.40 -12.82 13.23
N PRO A 57 7.54 -13.37 13.70
CA PRO A 57 8.42 -12.65 14.64
C PRO A 57 9.22 -11.58 13.90
N LEU A 58 8.57 -10.50 13.48
CA LEU A 58 9.21 -9.37 12.83
C LEU A 58 9.49 -8.27 13.86
N SER A 59 10.57 -7.53 13.66
CA SER A 59 10.96 -6.43 14.54
C SER A 59 10.20 -5.15 14.19
N ALA A 60 8.87 -5.21 14.25
CA ALA A 60 8.00 -4.06 14.05
C ALA A 60 6.80 -4.16 14.99
N ASP A 61 6.41 -3.03 15.55
CA ASP A 61 5.26 -2.88 16.43
C ASP A 61 4.18 -2.13 15.67
N PHE A 62 2.97 -2.71 15.59
CA PHE A 62 1.87 -2.13 14.84
C PHE A 62 1.51 -0.73 15.35
N ASP A 63 1.45 -0.53 16.68
CA ASP A 63 1.07 0.77 17.24
C ASP A 63 2.09 1.85 16.88
N LEU A 64 3.37 1.50 16.82
CA LEU A 64 4.42 2.42 16.38
C LEU A 64 4.28 2.74 14.89
N VAL A 65 4.00 1.74 14.06
CA VAL A 65 3.74 1.95 12.62
C VAL A 65 2.58 2.90 12.43
N LEU A 66 1.45 2.64 13.08
CA LEU A 66 0.26 3.48 13.00
C LEU A 66 0.56 4.92 13.45
N SER A 67 1.25 5.09 14.57
CA SER A 67 1.66 6.41 15.07
C SER A 67 2.48 7.18 14.04
N ARG A 68 3.44 6.53 13.41
CA ARG A 68 4.30 7.18 12.40
C ARG A 68 3.50 7.57 11.16
N LEU A 69 2.60 6.72 10.70
CA LEU A 69 1.74 7.04 9.57
C LEU A 69 0.85 8.24 9.86
N GLN A 70 0.22 8.26 11.03
CA GLN A 70 -0.67 9.35 11.43
C GLN A 70 0.07 10.68 11.67
N ALA A 71 1.33 10.62 12.11
CA ALA A 71 2.15 11.80 12.33
C ALA A 71 2.71 12.43 11.05
N SER A 72 2.71 11.69 9.94
CA SER A 72 3.27 12.16 8.68
C SER A 72 2.26 13.01 7.91
N PRO A 73 2.55 14.29 7.63
CA PRO A 73 1.55 15.21 7.05
C PRO A 73 1.14 14.86 5.61
N ASN A 74 1.96 14.11 4.89
CA ASN A 74 1.72 13.71 3.50
C ASN A 74 1.31 12.23 3.37
N VAL A 75 0.89 11.62 4.48
CA VAL A 75 0.36 10.25 4.51
C VAL A 75 -1.09 10.30 4.93
N ALA A 76 -1.96 9.66 4.17
CA ALA A 76 -3.38 9.52 4.48
C ALA A 76 -3.76 8.05 4.61
N ILE A 77 -4.65 7.74 5.55
CA ILE A 77 -5.26 6.42 5.66
C ILE A 77 -6.63 6.49 4.98
N ALA A 78 -6.88 5.60 4.03
CA ALA A 78 -8.12 5.58 3.27
C ALA A 78 -9.07 4.52 3.80
N ASP A 79 -10.27 4.94 4.18
CA ASP A 79 -11.30 4.03 4.67
C ASP A 79 -11.85 3.14 3.54
N TRP A 80 -12.33 1.97 3.93
CA TRP A 80 -13.04 1.08 3.02
C TRP A 80 -14.47 1.59 2.84
N THR A 81 -14.75 2.17 1.68
CA THR A 81 -16.03 2.80 1.36
C THR A 81 -16.93 1.89 0.51
N LEU A 82 -18.23 2.25 0.42
CA LEU A 82 -19.15 1.59 -0.51
C LEU A 82 -18.64 1.70 -1.96
N ALA A 83 -18.13 2.87 -2.35
CA ALA A 83 -17.60 3.07 -3.71
C ALA A 83 -16.49 2.07 -4.04
N ARG A 84 -15.55 1.86 -3.13
CA ARG A 84 -14.46 0.87 -3.32
C ARG A 84 -15.00 -0.55 -3.34
N THR A 85 -16.03 -0.85 -2.55
CA THR A 85 -16.68 -2.17 -2.58
C THR A 85 -17.31 -2.46 -3.94
N LEU A 86 -18.01 -1.49 -4.51
CA LEU A 86 -18.64 -1.64 -5.81
C LEU A 86 -17.62 -1.80 -6.94
N ASP A 87 -16.45 -1.18 -6.82
CA ASP A 87 -15.36 -1.32 -7.80
C ASP A 87 -14.86 -2.76 -7.93
N LEU A 88 -15.03 -3.60 -6.89
CA LEU A 88 -14.60 -5.00 -6.93
C LEU A 88 -15.20 -5.78 -8.09
N ARG A 89 -16.40 -5.41 -8.53
CA ARG A 89 -17.14 -6.09 -9.59
C ARG A 89 -16.45 -6.05 -10.95
N VAL A 90 -15.66 -4.99 -11.21
CA VAL A 90 -15.00 -4.79 -12.50
C VAL A 90 -13.52 -5.17 -12.48
N LEU A 91 -12.96 -5.46 -11.32
CA LEU A 91 -11.54 -5.80 -11.17
C LEU A 91 -11.29 -7.31 -11.20
N LYS A 92 -11.96 -8.01 -12.11
CA LYS A 92 -11.95 -9.48 -12.20
C LYS A 92 -10.59 -10.06 -12.58
N ALA A 93 -9.71 -9.26 -13.18
CA ALA A 93 -8.34 -9.66 -13.48
C ALA A 93 -7.49 -9.88 -12.23
N ILE A 94 -7.90 -9.31 -11.09
CA ILE A 94 -7.26 -9.49 -9.80
C ILE A 94 -8.01 -10.58 -9.03
N PRO A 95 -7.40 -11.73 -8.73
CA PRO A 95 -8.13 -12.86 -8.14
C PRO A 95 -8.49 -12.69 -6.67
N GLU A 96 -7.70 -11.94 -5.89
CA GLU A 96 -7.85 -11.86 -4.44
C GLU A 96 -8.57 -10.55 -4.04
N MET A 97 -9.53 -10.66 -3.10
CA MET A 97 -10.39 -9.54 -2.71
C MET A 97 -9.63 -8.35 -2.13
N HIS A 98 -8.68 -8.59 -1.23
CA HIS A 98 -7.94 -7.49 -0.60
C HIS A 98 -7.08 -6.75 -1.63
N ASP A 99 -6.49 -7.47 -2.57
CA ASP A 99 -5.73 -6.88 -3.67
C ASP A 99 -6.62 -6.03 -4.58
N ARG A 100 -7.87 -6.47 -4.83
CA ARG A 100 -8.84 -5.64 -5.58
C ARG A 100 -9.12 -4.32 -4.88
N LEU A 101 -9.26 -4.32 -3.56
CA LEU A 101 -9.48 -3.10 -2.79
C LEU A 101 -8.31 -2.14 -2.88
N ILE A 102 -7.08 -2.68 -2.81
CA ILE A 102 -5.87 -1.88 -2.92
C ILE A 102 -5.76 -1.27 -4.33
N VAL A 103 -5.98 -2.07 -5.35
CA VAL A 103 -5.97 -1.62 -6.76
C VAL A 103 -7.09 -0.59 -7.00
N ALA A 104 -8.28 -0.82 -6.45
CA ALA A 104 -9.41 0.12 -6.57
C ALA A 104 -9.05 1.49 -6.00
N GLU A 105 -8.38 1.53 -4.86
CA GLU A 105 -7.97 2.79 -4.26
C GLU A 105 -6.95 3.53 -5.15
N ALA A 106 -5.97 2.81 -5.67
CA ALA A 106 -4.99 3.39 -6.58
C ALA A 106 -5.64 3.93 -7.86
N LEU A 107 -6.57 3.17 -8.45
CA LEU A 107 -7.32 3.60 -9.65
C LEU A 107 -8.13 4.87 -9.38
N ALA A 108 -8.86 4.91 -8.27
CA ALA A 108 -9.71 6.05 -7.93
C ALA A 108 -8.91 7.33 -7.73
N ARG A 109 -7.67 7.22 -7.33
CA ARG A 109 -6.79 8.36 -7.06
C ARG A 109 -5.86 8.71 -8.23
N GLY A 110 -5.83 7.87 -9.27
CA GLY A 110 -4.83 8.02 -10.33
C GLY A 110 -3.40 7.86 -9.80
N ALA A 111 -3.23 7.03 -8.76
CA ALA A 111 -1.97 6.87 -8.06
C ALA A 111 -1.17 5.69 -8.60
N THR A 112 0.13 5.69 -8.31
CA THR A 112 1.02 4.55 -8.56
C THR A 112 1.01 3.62 -7.35
N LEU A 113 0.87 2.33 -7.58
CA LEU A 113 0.84 1.31 -6.52
C LEU A 113 2.26 0.80 -6.25
N ILE A 114 2.67 0.80 -4.99
CA ILE A 114 3.93 0.20 -4.57
C ILE A 114 3.64 -1.26 -4.24
N THR A 115 4.01 -2.16 -5.14
CA THR A 115 3.76 -3.60 -4.99
C THR A 115 4.73 -4.40 -5.85
N ARG A 116 5.05 -5.62 -5.42
CA ARG A 116 5.74 -6.61 -6.24
C ARG A 116 4.81 -7.73 -6.72
N ASP A 117 3.53 -7.64 -6.42
CA ASP A 117 2.57 -8.67 -6.79
C ASP A 117 2.49 -8.82 -8.30
N GLN A 118 2.71 -10.05 -8.78
CA GLN A 118 2.79 -10.30 -10.23
C GLN A 118 1.42 -10.27 -10.88
N ALA A 119 0.37 -10.70 -10.21
CA ALA A 119 -0.98 -10.65 -10.74
C ALA A 119 -1.44 -9.20 -10.95
N ILE A 120 -1.14 -8.33 -10.00
CA ILE A 120 -1.44 -6.89 -10.12
C ILE A 120 -0.61 -6.28 -11.25
N THR A 121 0.68 -6.54 -11.28
CA THR A 121 1.57 -6.00 -12.31
C THR A 121 1.15 -6.47 -13.71
N ALA A 122 0.84 -7.75 -13.87
CA ALA A 122 0.41 -8.31 -15.13
C ALA A 122 -0.95 -7.79 -15.61
N SER A 123 -1.81 -7.38 -14.70
CA SER A 123 -3.13 -6.83 -15.04
C SER A 123 -3.06 -5.51 -15.79
N ARG A 124 -2.00 -4.73 -15.61
CA ARG A 124 -1.78 -3.40 -16.18
C ARG A 124 -2.90 -2.39 -15.86
N LEU A 125 -3.64 -2.64 -14.79
CA LEU A 125 -4.74 -1.77 -14.38
C LEU A 125 -4.24 -0.45 -13.77
N VAL A 126 -3.09 -0.48 -13.11
CA VAL A 126 -2.47 0.68 -12.45
C VAL A 126 -0.97 0.71 -12.74
N PRO A 127 -0.34 1.89 -12.71
CA PRO A 127 1.12 1.97 -12.68
C PRO A 127 1.65 1.34 -11.40
N VAL A 128 2.76 0.62 -11.50
CA VAL A 128 3.37 -0.12 -10.38
C VAL A 128 4.83 0.25 -10.26
N VAL A 129 5.33 0.31 -9.03
CA VAL A 129 6.77 0.41 -8.73
C VAL A 129 7.16 -0.62 -7.68
N TRP A 130 8.39 -1.15 -7.83
CA TRP A 130 8.98 -2.03 -6.82
C TRP A 130 10.50 -1.92 -6.74
#